data_e0ce950994968e103c1185129183efe4
#
_entry.id   e0ce950994968e103c1185129183efe4
#
_cell.length_a   1.000
_cell.length_b   1.000
_cell.length_c   1.000
_cell.angle_alpha   90.00
_cell.angle_beta   90.00
_cell.angle_gamma   90.00
#
_symmetry.space_group_name_H-M   'P 1'
#
loop_
_entity.id
_entity.type
_entity.pdbx_description
1 polymer ?
#
loop_
_entity_poly.entity_id
_entity_poly.type
_entity_poly.pdbx_seq_one_letter_code
_entity_poly.pdbx_strand_id
1 'polypeptide(L)'
;NLAPYTFTTSLRDTMVWPSENGYTAAWTAIGKGLVDWKRYFAHFAKVCPEAPICIETISGFNRELKVKQEDFWKAWPKGKPKGYDQFEAFAKRGKAIGTFKAPEGVYRKTAQQQFQKGDIERSIRYCRKLGLGRDR
;
A
#
# COMPACT_ATOMS: atom_id res chain seq x y z
N ASN A 1 6.36 18.71 8.91
CA ASN A 1 6.75 17.43 9.47
C ASN A 1 5.68 16.96 10.46
N LEU A 2 5.06 15.76 10.25
CA LEU A 2 3.94 15.24 11.04
C LEU A 2 4.40 14.35 12.21
N ALA A 3 5.68 14.00 12.30
CA ALA A 3 6.18 13.07 13.30
C ALA A 3 5.78 13.43 14.76
N PRO A 4 5.86 14.70 15.22
CA PRO A 4 5.44 15.06 16.58
C PRO A 4 3.94 14.86 16.87
N TYR A 5 3.13 14.72 15.83
CA TYR A 5 1.68 14.56 15.92
C TYR A 5 1.21 13.15 15.56
N THR A 6 2.14 12.20 15.38
CA THR A 6 1.85 10.82 15.01
C THR A 6 1.67 9.98 16.28
N PHE A 7 0.43 9.67 16.61
CA PHE A 7 0.07 8.86 17.79
C PHE A 7 -0.24 7.41 17.44
N THR A 8 -0.52 7.12 16.19
CA THR A 8 -0.79 5.78 15.68
C THR A 8 -0.54 5.72 14.18
N THR A 9 -0.52 4.52 13.62
CA THR A 9 -0.39 4.29 12.17
C THR A 9 -1.49 3.38 11.66
N SER A 10 -1.70 3.41 10.34
CA SER A 10 -2.53 2.44 9.61
C SER A 10 -1.81 2.14 8.30
N LEU A 11 -0.91 1.16 8.34
CA LEU A 11 0.03 0.90 7.27
C LEU A 11 -0.48 -0.15 6.29
N ARG A 12 -0.38 0.17 5.01
CA ARG A 12 -0.68 -0.70 3.87
C ARG A 12 0.44 -0.61 2.85
N ASP A 13 0.76 -1.72 2.22
CA ASP A 13 1.63 -1.68 1.05
C ASP A 13 0.81 -1.51 -0.22
N THR A 14 1.41 -0.91 -1.22
CA THR A 14 0.74 -0.60 -2.48
C THR A 14 1.65 -0.96 -3.64
N MET A 15 1.10 -1.69 -4.60
CA MET A 15 1.66 -1.86 -5.93
C MET A 15 1.00 -0.87 -6.88
N VAL A 16 1.79 -0.17 -7.68
CA VAL A 16 1.29 0.74 -8.73
C VAL A 16 2.00 0.41 -10.03
N TRP A 17 1.27 0.37 -11.14
CA TRP A 17 1.83 0.10 -12.47
C TRP A 17 1.17 0.94 -13.55
N PRO A 18 1.82 1.18 -14.70
CA PRO A 18 1.23 1.88 -15.84
C PRO A 18 0.00 1.15 -16.37
N SER A 19 -1.02 1.91 -16.75
CA SER A 19 -2.23 1.44 -17.40
C SER A 19 -2.64 2.36 -18.54
N GLU A 20 -3.66 1.98 -19.32
CA GLU A 20 -4.13 2.71 -20.51
C GLU A 20 -4.40 4.19 -20.20
N ASN A 21 -5.19 4.48 -19.16
CA ASN A 21 -5.60 5.83 -18.78
C ASN A 21 -4.65 6.52 -17.77
N GLY A 22 -3.52 5.90 -17.45
CA GLY A 22 -2.55 6.43 -16.50
C GLY A 22 -1.87 5.35 -15.69
N TYR A 23 -2.35 5.11 -14.47
CA TYR A 23 -1.82 4.10 -13.57
C TYR A 23 -2.94 3.29 -12.93
N THR A 24 -2.61 2.08 -12.50
CA THR A 24 -3.47 1.27 -11.65
C THR A 24 -2.75 1.01 -10.34
N ALA A 25 -3.47 1.11 -9.22
CA ALA A 25 -2.99 0.83 -7.89
C ALA A 25 -3.75 -0.34 -7.27
N ALA A 26 -3.03 -1.21 -6.55
CA ALA A 26 -3.60 -2.28 -5.74
C ALA A 26 -2.94 -2.28 -4.36
N TRP A 27 -3.74 -2.38 -3.29
CA TRP A 27 -3.21 -2.62 -1.95
C TRP A 27 -2.84 -4.09 -1.80
N THR A 28 -1.73 -4.34 -1.11
CA THR A 28 -1.12 -5.66 -0.96
C THR A 28 -0.68 -5.90 0.48
N ALA A 29 -0.33 -7.13 0.78
CA ALA A 29 0.41 -7.42 2.01
C ALA A 29 1.72 -6.62 2.06
N ILE A 30 2.12 -6.18 3.26
CA ILE A 30 3.39 -5.47 3.49
C ILE A 30 4.55 -6.32 2.97
N GLY A 31 5.43 -5.70 2.18
CA GLY A 31 6.56 -6.34 1.50
C GLY A 31 6.22 -6.94 0.13
N LYS A 32 4.98 -6.73 -0.37
CA LYS A 32 4.55 -7.17 -1.71
C LYS A 32 4.29 -6.02 -2.68
N GLY A 33 4.31 -4.79 -2.19
CA GLY A 33 4.18 -3.58 -2.97
C GLY A 33 5.52 -2.93 -3.31
N LEU A 34 5.51 -1.62 -3.48
CA LEU A 34 6.66 -0.82 -3.89
C LEU A 34 7.33 -0.06 -2.74
N VAL A 35 6.76 -0.09 -1.52
CA VAL A 35 7.31 0.63 -0.38
C VAL A 35 8.59 -0.06 0.12
N ASP A 36 9.67 0.72 0.29
CA ASP A 36 10.88 0.27 0.97
C ASP A 36 10.66 0.26 2.48
N TRP A 37 10.07 -0.81 2.97
CA TRP A 37 9.70 -0.95 4.39
C TRP A 37 10.91 -0.97 5.33
N LYS A 38 12.04 -1.49 4.89
CA LYS A 38 13.27 -1.47 5.69
C LYS A 38 13.70 -0.02 5.98
N ARG A 39 13.74 0.79 4.94
CA ARG A 39 14.08 2.22 5.06
C ARG A 39 12.99 2.99 5.81
N TYR A 40 11.71 2.69 5.54
CA TYR A 40 10.57 3.31 6.23
C TYR A 40 10.65 3.08 7.74
N PHE A 41 10.74 1.83 8.18
CA PHE A 41 10.77 1.50 9.61
C PHE A 41 12.05 2.00 10.31
N ALA A 42 13.19 1.97 9.64
CA ALA A 42 14.42 2.55 10.18
C ALA A 42 14.30 4.07 10.40
N HIS A 43 13.57 4.79 9.54
CA HIS A 43 13.28 6.20 9.72
C HIS A 43 12.21 6.44 10.78
N PHE A 44 11.11 5.68 10.71
CA PHE A 44 9.98 5.78 11.63
C PHE A 44 10.40 5.60 13.09
N ALA A 45 11.22 4.61 13.39
CA ALA A 45 11.74 4.38 14.74
C ALA A 45 12.55 5.56 15.31
N LYS A 46 13.16 6.40 14.44
CA LYS A 46 13.91 7.59 14.88
C LYS A 46 12.99 8.78 15.15
N VAL A 47 11.91 8.93 14.39
CA VAL A 47 11.08 10.15 14.43
C VAL A 47 9.75 9.95 15.18
N CYS A 48 9.30 8.71 15.37
CA CYS A 48 8.07 8.35 16.06
C CYS A 48 8.29 7.10 16.94
N PRO A 49 9.24 7.12 17.90
CA PRO A 49 9.65 5.93 18.67
C PRO A 49 8.52 5.32 19.50
N GLU A 50 7.58 6.14 19.95
CA GLU A 50 6.48 5.72 20.84
C GLU A 50 5.18 5.38 20.07
N ALA A 51 5.11 5.68 18.77
CA ALA A 51 3.90 5.45 18.03
C ALA A 51 3.76 3.96 17.62
N PRO A 52 2.63 3.31 17.92
CA PRO A 52 2.41 1.92 17.55
C PRO A 52 2.31 1.75 16.03
N ILE A 53 2.83 0.61 15.54
CA ILE A 53 2.72 0.22 14.15
C ILE A 53 1.52 -0.71 14.00
N CYS A 54 0.45 -0.17 13.43
CA CYS A 54 -0.77 -0.91 13.10
C CYS A 54 -0.79 -1.24 11.61
N ILE A 55 -1.12 -2.48 11.28
CA ILE A 55 -1.25 -2.95 9.89
C ILE A 55 -2.73 -2.97 9.54
N GLU A 56 -3.07 -2.35 8.41
CA GLU A 56 -4.39 -2.42 7.82
C GLU A 56 -4.34 -3.25 6.53
N THR A 57 -5.35 -4.12 6.33
CA THR A 57 -5.45 -4.89 5.10
C THR A 57 -6.80 -4.67 4.43
N ILE A 58 -6.76 -4.04 3.27
CA ILE A 58 -7.86 -3.96 2.31
C ILE A 58 -7.27 -4.29 0.94
N SER A 59 -7.35 -5.52 0.53
CA SER A 59 -6.73 -6.02 -0.71
C SER A 59 -7.72 -6.79 -1.58
N GLY A 60 -7.30 -7.13 -2.78
CA GLY A 60 -8.09 -7.92 -3.71
C GLY A 60 -8.89 -7.12 -4.73
N PHE A 61 -8.70 -5.80 -4.79
CA PHE A 61 -9.26 -4.96 -5.86
C PHE A 61 -8.25 -3.94 -6.34
N ASN A 62 -8.46 -3.45 -7.55
CA ASN A 62 -7.61 -2.48 -8.21
C ASN A 62 -8.34 -1.15 -8.34
N ARG A 63 -7.60 -0.05 -8.22
CA ARG A 63 -8.09 1.31 -8.44
C ARG A 63 -7.33 1.97 -9.58
N GLU A 64 -8.04 2.42 -10.59
CA GLU A 64 -7.47 3.17 -11.69
C GLU A 64 -7.26 4.64 -11.31
N LEU A 65 -6.10 5.18 -11.62
CA LEU A 65 -5.71 6.58 -11.48
C LEU A 65 -5.61 7.17 -12.90
N LYS A 66 -6.67 7.81 -13.34
CA LYS A 66 -6.84 8.28 -14.72
C LYS A 66 -6.07 9.59 -15.01
N VAL A 67 -4.80 9.63 -14.68
CA VAL A 67 -3.96 10.83 -14.73
C VAL A 67 -3.72 11.37 -16.14
N LYS A 68 -4.06 10.62 -17.19
CA LYS A 68 -4.04 11.10 -18.58
C LYS A 68 -5.31 11.86 -18.96
N GLN A 69 -6.35 11.83 -18.14
CA GLN A 69 -7.61 12.54 -18.38
C GLN A 69 -7.57 13.91 -17.68
N GLU A 70 -7.99 14.96 -18.38
CA GLU A 70 -8.02 16.34 -17.83
C GLU A 70 -8.86 16.45 -16.57
N ASP A 71 -9.98 15.73 -16.51
CA ASP A 71 -10.90 15.74 -15.37
C ASP A 71 -10.24 15.29 -14.07
N PHE A 72 -9.24 14.41 -14.15
CA PHE A 72 -8.47 13.98 -12.97
C PHE A 72 -7.78 15.18 -12.30
N TRP A 73 -7.30 16.13 -13.09
CA TRP A 73 -6.51 17.27 -12.59
C TRP A 73 -7.37 18.46 -12.12
N LYS A 74 -8.68 18.42 -12.33
CA LYS A 74 -9.59 19.46 -11.79
C LYS A 74 -9.51 19.59 -10.27
N ALA A 75 -9.23 18.50 -9.56
CA ALA A 75 -8.99 18.51 -8.10
C ALA A 75 -7.62 19.13 -7.71
N TRP A 76 -6.75 19.43 -8.69
CA TRP A 76 -5.40 19.95 -8.49
C TRP A 76 -5.18 21.27 -9.24
N PRO A 77 -5.87 22.36 -8.85
CA PRO A 77 -5.87 23.62 -9.61
C PRO A 77 -4.48 24.28 -9.74
N LYS A 78 -3.53 23.90 -8.88
CA LYS A 78 -2.13 24.36 -8.94
C LYS A 78 -1.24 23.47 -9.83
N GLY A 79 -1.82 22.55 -10.60
CA GLY A 79 -1.11 21.58 -11.43
C GLY A 79 -0.63 20.33 -10.68
N LYS A 80 0.26 19.59 -11.31
CA LYS A 80 0.80 18.35 -10.73
C LYS A 80 1.52 18.62 -9.41
N PRO A 81 1.28 17.80 -8.35
CA PRO A 81 1.91 17.99 -7.05
C PRO A 81 3.42 17.77 -7.12
N LYS A 82 4.14 18.41 -6.21
CA LYS A 82 5.58 18.16 -6.04
C LYS A 82 5.83 16.67 -5.79
N GLY A 83 6.76 16.07 -6.51
CA GLY A 83 7.10 14.65 -6.42
C GLY A 83 6.30 13.75 -7.36
N TYR A 84 5.49 14.31 -8.26
CA TYR A 84 4.76 13.51 -9.26
C TYR A 84 5.71 12.72 -10.16
N ASP A 85 6.84 13.29 -10.58
CA ASP A 85 7.85 12.58 -11.38
C ASP A 85 8.46 11.38 -10.64
N GLN A 86 8.64 11.52 -9.33
CA GLN A 86 9.09 10.42 -8.47
C GLN A 86 8.02 9.31 -8.39
N PHE A 87 6.75 9.68 -8.30
CA PHE A 87 5.64 8.72 -8.37
C PHE A 87 5.64 7.97 -9.70
N GLU A 88 5.82 8.66 -10.84
CA GLU A 88 5.89 8.01 -12.16
C GLU A 88 7.06 7.03 -12.25
N ALA A 89 8.24 7.42 -11.75
CA ALA A 89 9.41 6.55 -11.70
C ALA A 89 9.16 5.30 -10.84
N PHE A 90 8.43 5.44 -9.73
CA PHE A 90 7.98 4.33 -8.90
C PHE A 90 7.02 3.40 -9.63
N ALA A 91 5.99 3.96 -10.24
CA ALA A 91 4.95 3.22 -10.93
C ALA A 91 5.51 2.39 -12.11
N LYS A 92 6.53 2.90 -12.83
CA LYS A 92 7.22 2.16 -13.91
C LYS A 92 7.88 0.86 -13.46
N ARG A 93 8.19 0.71 -12.17
CA ARG A 93 8.79 -0.51 -11.59
C ARG A 93 7.74 -1.54 -11.15
N GLY A 94 6.47 -1.11 -11.11
CA GLY A 94 5.37 -1.94 -10.64
C GLY A 94 4.96 -3.01 -11.64
N LYS A 95 4.31 -4.02 -11.13
CA LYS A 95 3.79 -5.16 -11.91
C LYS A 95 2.29 -5.28 -11.69
N ALA A 96 1.56 -5.57 -12.75
CA ALA A 96 0.11 -5.77 -12.67
C ALA A 96 -0.24 -6.90 -11.68
N ILE A 97 -1.20 -6.63 -10.81
CA ILE A 97 -1.77 -7.59 -9.87
C ILE A 97 -3.23 -7.83 -10.25
N GLY A 98 -3.62 -9.09 -10.36
CA GLY A 98 -5.02 -9.47 -10.61
C GLY A 98 -5.92 -9.14 -9.40
N THR A 99 -7.18 -8.86 -9.67
CA THR A 99 -8.20 -8.71 -8.63
C THR A 99 -8.54 -10.08 -8.02
N PHE A 100 -8.98 -10.07 -6.77
CA PHE A 100 -9.45 -11.27 -6.10
C PHE A 100 -10.70 -11.83 -6.80
N LYS A 101 -10.67 -13.13 -7.05
CA LYS A 101 -11.82 -13.91 -7.53
C LYS A 101 -12.10 -15.03 -6.53
N ALA A 102 -13.34 -15.10 -6.04
CA ALA A 102 -13.72 -16.20 -5.17
C ALA A 102 -13.66 -17.53 -5.95
N PRO A 103 -13.17 -18.61 -5.33
CA PRO A 103 -13.28 -19.94 -5.93
C PRO A 103 -14.74 -20.31 -6.21
N GLU A 104 -14.95 -21.15 -7.22
CA GLU A 104 -16.26 -21.68 -7.55
C GLU A 104 -16.86 -22.43 -6.35
N GLY A 105 -18.17 -22.26 -6.12
CA GLY A 105 -18.88 -22.88 -5.00
C GLY A 105 -18.60 -22.28 -3.62
N VAL A 106 -17.69 -21.30 -3.49
CA VAL A 106 -17.38 -20.66 -2.22
C VAL A 106 -18.08 -19.31 -2.09
N TYR A 107 -18.75 -19.07 -0.98
CA TYR A 107 -19.40 -17.78 -0.72
C TYR A 107 -18.37 -16.66 -0.73
N ARG A 108 -18.58 -15.66 -1.60
CA ARG A 108 -17.60 -14.60 -1.91
C ARG A 108 -17.07 -13.89 -0.67
N LYS A 109 -17.93 -13.53 0.30
CA LYS A 109 -17.50 -12.80 1.51
C LYS A 109 -16.56 -13.63 2.36
N THR A 110 -16.86 -14.92 2.54
CA THR A 110 -15.99 -15.84 3.29
C THR A 110 -14.65 -16.01 2.60
N ALA A 111 -14.66 -16.24 1.28
CA ALA A 111 -13.43 -16.35 0.50
C ALA A 111 -12.58 -15.05 0.58
N GLN A 112 -13.21 -13.88 0.53
CA GLN A 112 -12.53 -12.59 0.65
C GLN A 112 -11.93 -12.37 2.05
N GLN A 113 -12.64 -12.75 3.10
CA GLN A 113 -12.11 -12.71 4.47
C GLN A 113 -10.86 -13.58 4.62
N GLN A 114 -10.88 -14.80 4.09
CA GLN A 114 -9.72 -15.70 4.12
C GLN A 114 -8.55 -15.14 3.32
N PHE A 115 -8.82 -14.53 2.17
CA PHE A 115 -7.80 -13.87 1.36
C PHE A 115 -7.13 -12.72 2.14
N GLN A 116 -7.92 -11.84 2.76
CA GLN A 116 -7.41 -10.71 3.55
C GLN A 116 -6.70 -11.17 4.83
N LYS A 117 -7.21 -12.22 5.50
CA LYS A 117 -6.52 -12.86 6.62
C LYS A 117 -5.12 -13.34 6.20
N GLY A 118 -5.02 -14.02 5.05
CA GLY A 118 -3.73 -14.42 4.50
C GLY A 118 -2.79 -13.24 4.23
N ASP A 119 -3.30 -12.08 3.82
CA ASP A 119 -2.49 -10.87 3.61
C ASP A 119 -1.99 -10.28 4.94
N ILE A 120 -2.82 -10.25 5.98
CA ILE A 120 -2.38 -9.85 7.34
C ILE A 120 -1.28 -10.77 7.84
N GLU A 121 -1.47 -12.08 7.75
CA GLU A 121 -0.47 -13.05 8.20
C GLU A 121 0.86 -12.92 7.45
N ARG A 122 0.82 -12.67 6.13
CA ARG A 122 2.02 -12.39 5.32
C ARG A 122 2.71 -11.10 5.76
N SER A 123 1.92 -10.05 6.01
CA SER A 123 2.42 -8.76 6.48
C SER A 123 3.12 -8.88 7.84
N ILE A 124 2.50 -9.58 8.79
CA ILE A 124 3.08 -9.82 10.12
C ILE A 124 4.39 -10.62 9.99
N ARG A 125 4.41 -11.69 9.19
CA ARG A 125 5.64 -12.47 8.97
C ARG A 125 6.76 -11.63 8.37
N TYR A 126 6.44 -10.74 7.43
CA TYR A 126 7.42 -9.84 6.83
C TYR A 126 7.94 -8.83 7.86
N CYS A 127 7.06 -8.19 8.65
CA CYS A 127 7.45 -7.26 9.70
C CYS A 127 8.34 -7.92 10.76
N ARG A 128 8.04 -9.15 11.16
CA ARG A 128 8.87 -9.94 12.10
C ARG A 128 10.27 -10.23 11.54
N LYS A 129 10.41 -10.47 10.23
CA LYS A 129 11.73 -10.60 9.58
C LYS A 129 12.54 -9.32 9.65
N LEU A 130 11.88 -8.16 9.69
CA LEU A 130 12.53 -6.86 9.88
C LEU A 130 12.80 -6.53 11.37
N GLY A 131 12.47 -7.43 12.30
CA GLY A 131 12.71 -7.26 13.74
C GLY A 131 11.57 -6.56 14.49
N LEU A 132 10.42 -6.32 13.84
CA LEU A 132 9.25 -5.72 14.49
C LEU A 132 8.41 -6.77 15.23
N GLY A 133 7.79 -6.34 16.37
CA GLY A 133 6.89 -7.21 17.16
C GLY A 133 7.58 -8.45 17.75
N ARG A 134 8.87 -8.37 18.03
CA ARG A 134 9.58 -9.35 18.85
C ARG A 134 9.55 -8.85 20.29
N ASP A 135 9.31 -9.76 21.23
CA ASP A 135 9.50 -9.48 22.64
C ASP A 135 10.95 -9.04 22.85
N ARG A 136 11.13 -7.96 23.60
CA ARG A 136 12.43 -7.43 23.97
C ARG A 136 13.05 -8.26 25.06
#